data_d25133f8467b0e1fb5f1a0d348013ce5
#
_entry.id   d25133f8467b0e1fb5f1a0d348013ce5
#
_cell.length_a   1.000
_cell.length_b   1.000
_cell.length_c   1.000
_cell.angle_alpha   90.00
_cell.angle_beta   90.00
_cell.angle_gamma   90.00
#
_symmetry.space_group_name_H-M   'P 1'
#
loop_
_entity.id
_entity.type
_entity.pdbx_description
1 polymer ?
#
loop_
_entity_poly.entity_id
_entity_poly.type
_entity_poly.pdbx_seq_one_letter_code
_entity_poly.pdbx_strand_id
1 'polypeptide(L)'
;GSKIKPDSSGAWNNLIFPLQAMKLQTPEIEELLSRINPKASSMHVQIAKSVLRFSLYQGGKNAENALNEVCNLLSKTDNRSIKNLEVTKKESPPQIIGPDNTVALVHFGRSGTGLLHSLIDDHTEVSTLPSIYLSEYFDHSTWERIISGGWSKMADRFMAIYDVLFDATSTVPVQTKSNRLISNIGRKEGMANVGDQRDEVLSVDKTLFSAELQRLMNCYDQLDAFIFFKLIHRAYDKAINDTTQKNLIFYHIHNPDTHAQLNFVRSTPNANWVMMVREPVQSCESWLGKAFEQNNYTEISNKISDMLF
;
A
#
# COMPACT_ATOMS: atom_id res chain seq x y z
N GLY A 1 -1.00 29.88 10.09
CA GLY A 1 -1.83 28.71 10.22
C GLY A 1 -2.20 28.12 8.90
N SER A 2 -1.59 26.98 8.53
CA SER A 2 -1.98 26.25 7.33
C SER A 2 -3.45 25.85 7.47
N LYS A 3 -4.28 26.25 6.51
CA LYS A 3 -5.65 25.76 6.43
C LYS A 3 -5.55 24.26 6.14
N ILE A 4 -5.82 23.43 7.14
CA ILE A 4 -5.95 21.98 6.95
C ILE A 4 -6.95 21.76 5.84
N LYS A 5 -6.56 20.99 4.81
CA LYS A 5 -7.51 20.53 3.81
C LYS A 5 -8.41 19.50 4.49
N PRO A 6 -9.65 19.83 4.83
CA PRO A 6 -10.49 18.97 5.67
C PRO A 6 -10.79 17.61 5.03
N ASP A 7 -10.63 17.51 3.72
CA ASP A 7 -10.91 16.32 2.91
C ASP A 7 -9.66 15.46 2.62
N SER A 8 -8.52 15.75 3.27
CA SER A 8 -7.29 14.98 3.12
C SER A 8 -7.04 14.13 4.36
N SER A 9 -7.13 12.81 4.23
CA SER A 9 -6.76 11.86 5.28
C SER A 9 -5.30 12.03 5.73
N GLY A 10 -4.40 12.30 4.79
CA GLY A 10 -3.00 12.57 5.08
C GLY A 10 -2.77 13.79 5.97
N ALA A 11 -3.58 14.86 5.79
CA ALA A 11 -3.48 16.03 6.66
C ALA A 11 -3.84 15.71 8.12
N TRP A 12 -4.81 14.84 8.34
CA TRP A 12 -5.21 14.38 9.68
C TRP A 12 -4.14 13.50 10.32
N ASN A 13 -3.56 12.57 9.56
CA ASN A 13 -2.49 11.72 10.05
C ASN A 13 -1.26 12.52 10.47
N ASN A 14 -0.91 13.57 9.73
CA ASN A 14 0.22 14.44 10.05
C ASN A 14 0.01 15.26 11.34
N LEU A 15 -1.21 15.37 11.86
CA LEU A 15 -1.46 16.02 13.13
C LEU A 15 -1.17 15.14 14.34
N ILE A 16 -1.06 13.83 14.21
CA ILE A 16 -0.91 12.92 15.33
C ILE A 16 0.31 13.29 16.17
N PHE A 17 1.50 13.32 15.58
CA PHE A 17 2.74 13.57 16.32
C PHE A 17 2.82 14.97 16.96
N PRO A 18 2.52 16.08 16.24
CA PRO A 18 2.51 17.40 16.87
C PRO A 18 1.55 17.50 18.03
N LEU A 19 0.35 16.94 17.90
CA LEU A 19 -0.66 17.01 18.96
C LEU A 19 -0.32 16.10 20.14
N GLN A 20 0.26 14.93 19.92
CA GLN A 20 0.77 14.09 21.01
C GLN A 20 1.89 14.80 21.79
N ALA A 21 2.77 15.54 21.11
CA ALA A 21 3.82 16.32 21.74
C ALA A 21 3.28 17.44 22.64
N MET A 22 2.10 17.96 22.34
CA MET A 22 1.43 18.99 23.16
C MET A 22 0.88 18.46 24.49
N LYS A 23 0.76 17.15 24.66
CA LYS A 23 0.24 16.48 25.86
C LYS A 23 -1.12 17.04 26.33
N LEU A 24 -2.02 17.30 25.38
CA LEU A 24 -3.35 17.85 25.63
C LEU A 24 -4.17 16.95 26.57
N GLN A 25 -4.97 17.58 27.42
CA GLN A 25 -5.95 16.85 28.22
C GLN A 25 -7.22 16.56 27.40
N THR A 26 -8.00 15.56 27.83
CA THR A 26 -9.21 15.13 27.09
C THR A 26 -10.14 16.29 26.70
N PRO A 27 -10.46 17.27 27.54
CA PRO A 27 -11.32 18.41 27.17
C PRO A 27 -10.70 19.26 26.04
N GLU A 28 -9.39 19.47 26.08
CA GLU A 28 -8.66 20.24 25.05
C GLU A 28 -8.64 19.50 23.73
N ILE A 29 -8.50 18.16 23.76
CA ILE A 29 -8.60 17.30 22.58
C ILE A 29 -9.99 17.43 21.95
N GLU A 30 -11.05 17.30 22.73
CA GLU A 30 -12.43 17.38 22.21
C GLU A 30 -12.75 18.78 21.68
N GLU A 31 -12.30 19.84 22.35
CA GLU A 31 -12.45 21.21 21.86
C GLU A 31 -11.72 21.40 20.52
N LEU A 32 -10.48 20.93 20.42
CA LEU A 32 -9.70 20.98 19.18
C LEU A 32 -10.42 20.24 18.05
N LEU A 33 -10.85 19.01 18.30
CA LEU A 33 -11.52 18.18 17.31
C LEU A 33 -12.88 18.72 16.88
N SER A 34 -13.61 19.40 17.80
CA SER A 34 -14.89 20.06 17.49
C SER A 34 -14.73 21.27 16.57
N ARG A 35 -13.62 21.98 16.68
CA ARG A 35 -13.29 23.14 15.81
C ARG A 35 -12.90 22.69 14.39
N ILE A 36 -12.45 21.48 14.24
CA ILE A 36 -12.06 20.88 12.97
C ILE A 36 -13.32 20.24 12.36
N ASN A 37 -14.18 21.07 11.82
CA ASN A 37 -15.50 20.68 11.36
C ASN A 37 -15.48 19.72 10.19
N PRO A 38 -16.27 18.66 10.27
CA PRO A 38 -16.44 17.69 9.23
C PRO A 38 -17.85 17.69 8.68
N LYS A 39 -18.20 18.58 7.80
CA LYS A 39 -19.33 18.28 6.93
C LYS A 39 -18.90 17.23 5.92
N ALA A 40 -19.56 16.05 6.01
CA ALA A 40 -19.49 14.98 5.02
C ALA A 40 -18.10 14.65 4.49
N SER A 41 -17.20 14.26 5.39
CA SER A 41 -15.90 13.77 5.00
C SER A 41 -16.01 12.36 4.40
N SER A 42 -15.15 12.07 3.41
CA SER A 42 -15.01 10.73 2.88
C SER A 42 -14.72 9.71 4.01
N MET A 43 -14.98 8.44 3.75
CA MET A 43 -14.70 7.37 4.71
C MET A 43 -13.23 7.38 5.17
N HIS A 44 -12.29 7.65 4.28
CA HIS A 44 -10.86 7.77 4.58
C HIS A 44 -10.58 8.87 5.61
N VAL A 45 -11.23 10.02 5.48
CA VAL A 45 -11.10 11.12 6.43
C VAL A 45 -11.73 10.77 7.77
N GLN A 46 -12.87 10.09 7.79
CA GLN A 46 -13.50 9.63 9.04
C GLN A 46 -12.59 8.67 9.80
N ILE A 47 -12.00 7.69 9.11
CA ILE A 47 -11.04 6.75 9.70
C ILE A 47 -9.83 7.52 10.24
N ALA A 48 -9.22 8.41 9.45
CA ALA A 48 -8.05 9.18 9.89
C ALA A 48 -8.33 10.03 11.14
N LYS A 49 -9.52 10.61 11.25
CA LYS A 49 -9.95 11.33 12.46
C LYS A 49 -10.11 10.43 13.67
N SER A 50 -10.74 9.27 13.50
CA SER A 50 -10.93 8.33 14.60
C SER A 50 -9.60 7.75 15.06
N VAL A 51 -8.65 7.52 14.12
CA VAL A 51 -7.26 7.14 14.45
C VAL A 51 -6.55 8.27 15.21
N LEU A 52 -6.71 9.53 14.77
CA LEU A 52 -6.16 10.68 15.48
C LEU A 52 -6.71 10.75 16.92
N ARG A 53 -8.03 10.64 17.13
CA ARG A 53 -8.65 10.61 18.46
C ARG A 53 -8.06 9.49 19.30
N PHE A 54 -8.02 8.28 18.79
CA PHE A 54 -7.41 7.13 19.48
C PHE A 54 -5.97 7.41 19.88
N SER A 55 -5.17 8.01 18.99
CA SER A 55 -3.76 8.30 19.22
C SER A 55 -3.52 9.42 20.27
N LEU A 56 -4.48 10.32 20.45
CA LEU A 56 -4.39 11.41 21.42
C LEU A 56 -4.83 10.98 22.83
N TYR A 57 -5.76 10.05 22.94
CA TYR A 57 -6.14 9.50 24.23
C TYR A 57 -5.09 8.50 24.72
N GLN A 58 -4.59 8.73 25.92
CA GLN A 58 -3.56 7.87 26.53
C GLN A 58 -4.15 6.61 27.21
N GLY A 59 -5.28 6.12 26.70
CA GLY A 59 -6.01 4.99 27.24
C GLY A 59 -7.37 5.38 27.83
N GLY A 60 -7.99 4.44 28.53
CA GLY A 60 -9.31 4.61 29.14
C GLY A 60 -10.46 4.53 28.12
N LYS A 61 -11.68 4.84 28.60
CA LYS A 61 -12.93 4.67 27.86
C LYS A 61 -12.98 5.48 26.54
N ASN A 62 -12.36 6.64 26.50
CA ASN A 62 -12.35 7.48 25.31
C ASN A 62 -11.47 6.88 24.19
N ALA A 63 -10.33 6.29 24.54
CA ALA A 63 -9.49 5.57 23.59
C ALA A 63 -10.22 4.32 23.06
N GLU A 64 -10.87 3.56 23.94
CA GLU A 64 -11.66 2.41 23.58
C GLU A 64 -12.81 2.78 22.64
N ASN A 65 -13.54 3.85 22.91
CA ASN A 65 -14.59 4.35 22.04
C ASN A 65 -14.06 4.77 20.66
N ALA A 66 -12.92 5.45 20.62
CA ALA A 66 -12.30 5.85 19.36
C ALA A 66 -11.82 4.63 18.54
N LEU A 67 -11.26 3.61 19.21
CA LEU A 67 -10.87 2.36 18.57
C LEU A 67 -12.09 1.61 18.00
N ASN A 68 -13.18 1.51 18.77
CA ASN A 68 -14.42 0.90 18.33
C ASN A 68 -15.01 1.62 17.13
N GLU A 69 -14.91 2.96 17.08
CA GLU A 69 -15.32 3.74 15.92
C GLU A 69 -14.49 3.41 14.68
N VAL A 70 -13.16 3.29 14.81
CA VAL A 70 -12.28 2.83 13.72
C VAL A 70 -12.70 1.45 13.23
N CYS A 71 -12.91 0.50 14.13
CA CYS A 71 -13.34 -0.86 13.77
C CYS A 71 -14.70 -0.85 13.04
N ASN A 72 -15.65 -0.04 13.51
CA ASN A 72 -16.97 0.11 12.86
C ASN A 72 -16.88 0.73 11.47
N LEU A 73 -16.01 1.72 11.29
CA LEU A 73 -15.80 2.35 10.00
C LEU A 73 -15.14 1.37 9.02
N LEU A 74 -14.14 0.62 9.48
CA LEU A 74 -13.48 -0.42 8.67
C LEU A 74 -14.45 -1.53 8.29
N SER A 75 -15.35 -1.95 9.17
CA SER A 75 -16.33 -2.99 8.86
C SER A 75 -17.33 -2.56 7.78
N LYS A 76 -17.64 -1.27 7.68
CA LYS A 76 -18.50 -0.72 6.60
C LYS A 76 -17.81 -0.70 5.24
N THR A 77 -16.49 -0.69 5.24
CA THR A 77 -15.65 -0.74 4.05
C THR A 77 -15.09 -2.13 3.84
N ASP A 78 -15.74 -3.16 4.38
CA ASP A 78 -15.27 -4.53 4.28
C ASP A 78 -15.07 -4.90 2.81
N ASN A 79 -13.87 -5.37 2.52
CA ASN A 79 -13.53 -5.85 1.19
C ASN A 79 -14.46 -7.01 0.85
N ARG A 80 -15.46 -6.72 0.03
CA ARG A 80 -16.44 -7.71 -0.38
C ARG A 80 -15.72 -8.88 -1.00
N SER A 81 -15.99 -10.07 -0.50
CA SER A 81 -15.59 -11.26 -1.23
C SER A 81 -16.42 -11.37 -2.51
N ILE A 82 -15.73 -11.68 -3.62
CA ILE A 82 -16.39 -11.96 -4.89
C ILE A 82 -16.59 -13.45 -5.03
N LYS A 83 -17.80 -13.87 -5.43
CA LYS A 83 -18.14 -15.28 -5.67
C LYS A 83 -17.88 -15.66 -7.11
N ASN A 84 -17.36 -16.85 -7.30
CA ASN A 84 -17.24 -17.47 -8.62
C ASN A 84 -18.61 -18.03 -9.05
N LEU A 85 -19.32 -17.29 -9.87
CA LEU A 85 -20.62 -17.70 -10.41
C LEU A 85 -20.51 -18.34 -11.81
N GLU A 86 -19.30 -18.37 -12.38
CA GLU A 86 -19.10 -18.70 -13.79
C GLU A 86 -18.57 -20.12 -14.00
N VAL A 87 -18.05 -20.77 -12.98
CA VAL A 87 -17.41 -22.09 -13.07
C VAL A 87 -18.25 -23.19 -12.45
N THR A 88 -18.68 -24.12 -13.26
CA THR A 88 -19.44 -25.31 -12.85
C THR A 88 -18.57 -26.48 -12.40
N LYS A 89 -17.28 -26.47 -12.72
CA LYS A 89 -16.31 -27.51 -12.30
C LYS A 89 -15.14 -26.85 -11.58
N LYS A 90 -14.93 -27.23 -10.35
CA LYS A 90 -13.74 -26.90 -9.58
C LYS A 90 -12.54 -27.69 -10.08
N GLU A 91 -11.46 -27.02 -10.34
CA GLU A 91 -10.16 -27.66 -10.31
C GLU A 91 -9.77 -27.89 -8.84
N SER A 92 -9.14 -29.00 -8.53
CA SER A 92 -8.59 -29.20 -7.19
C SER A 92 -7.54 -28.12 -6.93
N PRO A 93 -7.57 -27.46 -5.75
CA PRO A 93 -6.56 -26.45 -5.45
C PRO A 93 -5.17 -27.07 -5.59
N PRO A 94 -4.22 -26.36 -6.18
CA PRO A 94 -2.84 -26.82 -6.20
C PRO A 94 -2.39 -27.04 -4.75
N GLN A 95 -1.57 -28.04 -4.53
CA GLN A 95 -1.08 -28.44 -3.19
C GLN A 95 -0.41 -27.28 -2.45
N ILE A 96 0.03 -26.26 -3.20
CA ILE A 96 0.66 -25.04 -2.70
C ILE A 96 0.02 -23.83 -3.42
N ILE A 97 -0.82 -23.10 -2.71
CA ILE A 97 -1.60 -21.99 -3.28
C ILE A 97 -0.85 -20.65 -3.21
N GLY A 98 0.22 -20.59 -2.49
CA GLY A 98 1.03 -19.38 -2.29
C GLY A 98 1.69 -19.38 -0.91
N PRO A 99 2.58 -18.42 -0.65
CA PRO A 99 3.23 -18.31 0.65
C PRO A 99 2.21 -18.07 1.76
N ASP A 100 2.36 -18.77 2.88
CA ASP A 100 1.48 -18.60 4.05
C ASP A 100 1.94 -17.46 4.95
N ASN A 101 3.23 -17.15 4.91
CA ASN A 101 3.82 -16.12 5.73
C ASN A 101 3.92 -14.80 4.98
N THR A 102 3.73 -13.71 5.69
CA THR A 102 3.88 -12.36 5.14
C THR A 102 4.76 -11.54 6.07
N VAL A 103 5.75 -10.87 5.49
CA VAL A 103 6.54 -9.83 6.14
C VAL A 103 6.19 -8.49 5.50
N ALA A 104 5.75 -7.56 6.30
CA ALA A 104 5.44 -6.19 5.89
C ALA A 104 6.63 -5.28 6.22
N LEU A 105 7.20 -4.65 5.20
CA LEU A 105 8.23 -3.63 5.36
C LEU A 105 7.59 -2.24 5.42
N VAL A 106 7.74 -1.57 6.55
CA VAL A 106 7.32 -0.18 6.76
C VAL A 106 8.56 0.70 6.94
N HIS A 107 8.49 1.93 6.48
CA HIS A 107 9.66 2.80 6.55
C HIS A 107 9.31 4.28 6.66
N PHE A 108 10.26 5.05 7.18
CA PHE A 108 10.32 6.49 6.91
C PHE A 108 11.03 6.73 5.58
N GLY A 109 10.63 7.76 4.85
CA GLY A 109 11.21 8.09 3.55
C GLY A 109 12.73 8.15 3.57
N ARG A 110 13.37 7.64 2.53
CA ARG A 110 14.82 7.62 2.36
C ARG A 110 15.60 6.79 3.39
N SER A 111 14.99 5.77 3.96
CA SER A 111 15.63 4.89 4.95
C SER A 111 16.43 3.73 4.36
N GLY A 112 16.53 3.61 3.03
CA GLY A 112 17.30 2.54 2.38
C GLY A 112 16.48 1.30 2.04
N THR A 113 15.15 1.38 2.07
CA THR A 113 14.25 0.25 1.78
C THR A 113 14.41 -0.33 0.39
N GLY A 114 14.77 0.50 -0.62
CA GLY A 114 15.06 0.01 -1.96
C GLY A 114 16.27 -0.92 -1.99
N LEU A 115 17.32 -0.60 -1.22
CA LEU A 115 18.47 -1.49 -1.06
C LEU A 115 18.09 -2.79 -0.37
N LEU A 116 17.32 -2.71 0.74
CA LEU A 116 16.86 -3.92 1.43
C LEU A 116 16.01 -4.79 0.49
N HIS A 117 15.10 -4.20 -0.27
CA HIS A 117 14.28 -4.92 -1.23
C HIS A 117 15.14 -5.63 -2.28
N SER A 118 16.12 -4.94 -2.88
CA SER A 118 17.00 -5.53 -3.88
C SER A 118 17.95 -6.61 -3.32
N LEU A 119 18.21 -6.65 -2.01
CA LEU A 119 18.97 -7.73 -1.37
C LEU A 119 18.12 -8.98 -1.12
N ILE A 120 16.80 -8.82 -1.06
CA ILE A 120 15.84 -9.91 -0.82
C ILE A 120 15.23 -10.41 -2.15
N ASP A 121 15.24 -9.54 -3.14
CA ASP A 121 14.75 -9.88 -4.47
C ASP A 121 15.54 -11.08 -5.04
N ASP A 122 14.86 -11.93 -5.81
CA ASP A 122 15.42 -13.19 -6.32
C ASP A 122 15.76 -14.26 -5.25
N HIS A 123 15.39 -14.06 -3.99
CA HIS A 123 15.57 -15.11 -2.98
C HIS A 123 14.66 -16.30 -3.24
N THR A 124 15.20 -17.51 -3.18
CA THR A 124 14.49 -18.75 -3.57
C THR A 124 13.24 -19.05 -2.75
N GLU A 125 13.13 -18.55 -1.53
CA GLU A 125 12.00 -18.78 -0.62
C GLU A 125 11.07 -17.56 -0.46
N VAL A 126 11.43 -16.41 -1.04
CA VAL A 126 10.70 -15.15 -0.84
C VAL A 126 10.10 -14.67 -2.15
N SER A 127 8.80 -14.46 -2.17
CA SER A 127 8.12 -13.80 -3.27
C SER A 127 8.12 -12.30 -3.03
N THR A 128 8.83 -11.58 -3.88
CA THR A 128 8.79 -10.13 -3.98
C THR A 128 8.07 -9.77 -5.29
N LEU A 129 7.33 -8.70 -5.25
CA LEU A 129 6.94 -8.00 -6.47
C LEU A 129 7.68 -6.66 -6.43
N PRO A 130 7.75 -5.88 -7.50
CA PRO A 130 8.02 -4.46 -7.39
C PRO A 130 6.95 -3.76 -6.52
N SER A 131 6.77 -4.25 -5.30
CA SER A 131 5.61 -4.10 -4.42
C SER A 131 5.43 -2.69 -3.87
N ILE A 132 6.43 -1.83 -4.03
CA ILE A 132 6.32 -0.39 -3.77
C ILE A 132 5.10 0.25 -4.46
N TYR A 133 4.67 -0.32 -5.58
CA TYR A 133 3.49 0.15 -6.32
C TYR A 133 2.18 -0.42 -5.82
N LEU A 134 2.24 -1.44 -4.97
CA LEU A 134 1.07 -2.08 -4.37
C LEU A 134 0.65 -1.48 -3.04
N SER A 135 1.25 -0.38 -2.59
CA SER A 135 0.99 0.22 -1.28
C SER A 135 -0.49 0.53 -1.01
N GLU A 136 -1.24 0.91 -2.05
CA GLU A 136 -2.66 1.19 -1.98
C GLU A 136 -3.54 -0.01 -2.35
N TYR A 137 -2.94 -1.20 -2.48
CA TYR A 137 -3.68 -2.40 -2.89
C TYR A 137 -4.82 -2.75 -1.93
N PHE A 138 -4.58 -2.61 -0.63
CA PHE A 138 -5.58 -2.89 0.41
C PHE A 138 -6.55 -1.72 0.66
N ASP A 139 -6.49 -0.65 -0.15
CA ASP A 139 -7.53 0.35 -0.14
C ASP A 139 -8.83 -0.21 -0.73
N HIS A 140 -9.96 0.06 -0.05
CA HIS A 140 -11.26 -0.42 -0.49
C HIS A 140 -11.57 -0.01 -1.92
N SER A 141 -11.26 1.22 -2.32
CA SER A 141 -11.53 1.69 -3.67
C SER A 141 -10.73 0.97 -4.74
N THR A 142 -9.53 0.53 -4.41
CA THR A 142 -8.69 -0.29 -5.29
C THR A 142 -9.31 -1.68 -5.49
N TRP A 143 -9.73 -2.32 -4.39
CA TRP A 143 -10.39 -3.60 -4.45
C TRP A 143 -11.69 -3.55 -5.25
N GLU A 144 -12.54 -2.56 -5.00
CA GLU A 144 -13.79 -2.35 -5.76
C GLU A 144 -13.52 -2.16 -7.27
N ARG A 145 -12.44 -1.50 -7.65
CA ARG A 145 -12.03 -1.38 -9.05
C ARG A 145 -11.62 -2.72 -9.65
N ILE A 146 -10.90 -3.54 -8.90
CA ILE A 146 -10.48 -4.87 -9.35
C ILE A 146 -11.69 -5.77 -9.60
N ILE A 147 -12.64 -5.82 -8.68
CA ILE A 147 -13.81 -6.71 -8.75
C ILE A 147 -14.96 -6.17 -9.61
N SER A 148 -14.96 -4.89 -9.98
CA SER A 148 -16.12 -4.21 -10.61
C SER A 148 -16.59 -4.82 -11.95
N GLY A 149 -15.76 -5.61 -12.62
CA GLY A 149 -16.12 -6.29 -13.89
C GLY A 149 -16.51 -7.74 -13.73
N GLY A 150 -16.64 -8.24 -12.50
CA GLY A 150 -16.86 -9.65 -12.22
C GLY A 150 -15.58 -10.48 -12.27
N TRP A 151 -15.74 -11.75 -11.97
CA TRP A 151 -14.65 -12.70 -11.77
C TRP A 151 -13.69 -12.79 -12.96
N SER A 152 -14.21 -12.98 -14.16
CA SER A 152 -13.43 -13.15 -15.39
C SER A 152 -12.59 -11.93 -15.79
N LYS A 153 -12.90 -10.74 -15.19
CA LYS A 153 -12.21 -9.49 -15.52
C LYS A 153 -11.19 -9.05 -14.45
N MET A 154 -11.06 -9.78 -13.37
CA MET A 154 -10.19 -9.37 -12.26
C MET A 154 -8.71 -9.30 -12.67
N ALA A 155 -8.21 -10.29 -13.42
CA ALA A 155 -6.83 -10.29 -13.90
C ALA A 155 -6.55 -9.10 -14.83
N ASP A 156 -7.43 -8.85 -15.80
CA ASP A 156 -7.30 -7.72 -16.74
C ASP A 156 -7.29 -6.39 -16.02
N ARG A 157 -8.16 -6.23 -15.01
CA ARG A 157 -8.26 -4.99 -14.23
C ARG A 157 -7.06 -4.78 -13.33
N PHE A 158 -6.58 -5.84 -12.70
CA PHE A 158 -5.35 -5.76 -11.93
C PHE A 158 -4.17 -5.30 -12.79
N MET A 159 -3.97 -5.93 -13.95
CA MET A 159 -2.92 -5.54 -14.88
C MET A 159 -3.08 -4.11 -15.40
N ALA A 160 -4.31 -3.66 -15.65
CA ALA A 160 -4.57 -2.28 -16.09
C ALA A 160 -4.31 -1.24 -14.98
N ILE A 161 -4.54 -1.58 -13.71
CA ILE A 161 -4.26 -0.70 -12.55
C ILE A 161 -2.76 -0.63 -12.28
N TYR A 162 -2.07 -1.75 -12.38
CA TYR A 162 -0.67 -1.93 -12.02
C TYR A 162 0.21 -2.27 -13.23
N ASP A 163 -0.04 -1.63 -14.35
CA ASP A 163 0.64 -1.91 -15.62
C ASP A 163 2.17 -1.84 -15.49
N VAL A 164 2.66 -0.97 -14.62
CA VAL A 164 4.10 -0.80 -14.33
C VAL A 164 4.78 -2.08 -13.82
N LEU A 165 4.04 -3.00 -13.22
CA LEU A 165 4.59 -4.30 -12.77
C LEU A 165 4.90 -5.23 -13.95
N PHE A 166 4.32 -4.97 -15.11
CA PHE A 166 4.46 -5.78 -16.32
C PHE A 166 5.30 -5.10 -17.38
N ASP A 167 5.38 -3.78 -17.36
CA ASP A 167 6.17 -2.98 -18.28
C ASP A 167 6.69 -1.73 -17.57
N ALA A 168 7.97 -1.73 -17.27
CA ALA A 168 8.63 -0.60 -16.61
C ALA A 168 8.63 0.69 -17.45
N THR A 169 8.35 0.59 -18.75
CA THR A 169 8.20 1.76 -19.63
C THR A 169 6.79 2.28 -19.71
N SER A 170 5.85 1.62 -19.00
CA SER A 170 4.45 2.00 -19.01
C SER A 170 4.24 3.48 -18.68
N THR A 171 3.36 4.11 -19.43
CA THR A 171 2.90 5.47 -19.20
C THR A 171 1.58 5.51 -18.43
N VAL A 172 1.02 4.34 -18.09
CA VAL A 172 -0.18 4.26 -17.27
C VAL A 172 0.12 4.86 -15.90
N PRO A 173 -0.63 5.88 -15.48
CA PRO A 173 -0.36 6.55 -14.23
C PRO A 173 -0.70 5.66 -13.04
N VAL A 174 0.24 5.54 -12.10
CA VAL A 174 -0.04 4.93 -10.79
C VAL A 174 -0.66 5.99 -9.89
N GLN A 175 -1.84 5.69 -9.36
CA GLN A 175 -2.49 6.56 -8.41
C GLN A 175 -1.72 6.56 -7.08
N THR A 176 -1.35 7.75 -6.61
CA THR A 176 -0.69 7.92 -5.33
C THR A 176 -1.66 8.41 -4.26
N LYS A 177 -1.27 8.28 -2.99
CA LYS A 177 -1.98 8.78 -1.81
C LYS A 177 -2.48 10.23 -1.92
N SER A 178 -1.75 11.07 -2.66
CA SER A 178 -2.14 12.47 -2.89
C SER A 178 -3.05 12.67 -4.10
N ASN A 179 -3.62 11.62 -4.67
CA ASN A 179 -4.32 11.62 -5.96
C ASN A 179 -3.46 12.16 -7.12
N ARG A 180 -2.16 12.19 -6.94
CA ARG A 180 -1.23 12.51 -8.02
C ARG A 180 -1.03 11.27 -8.86
N LEU A 181 -1.12 11.45 -10.17
CA LEU A 181 -0.79 10.41 -11.13
C LEU A 181 0.71 10.50 -11.42
N ILE A 182 1.44 9.42 -11.16
CA ILE A 182 2.87 9.33 -11.47
C ILE A 182 3.03 8.44 -12.71
N SER A 183 3.51 9.02 -13.79
CA SER A 183 3.89 8.28 -15.00
C SER A 183 5.39 7.96 -15.01
N ASN A 184 5.79 6.97 -15.81
CA ASN A 184 7.19 6.55 -15.98
C ASN A 184 7.90 6.18 -14.66
N ILE A 185 7.15 5.71 -13.67
CA ILE A 185 7.70 5.40 -12.36
C ILE A 185 8.70 4.25 -12.41
N GLY A 186 8.47 3.23 -13.28
CA GLY A 186 9.38 2.12 -13.45
C GLY A 186 10.81 2.54 -13.81
N ARG A 187 10.96 3.55 -14.66
CA ARG A 187 12.27 4.12 -14.99
C ARG A 187 12.92 4.84 -13.82
N LYS A 188 12.14 5.52 -12.99
CA LYS A 188 12.66 6.24 -11.81
C LYS A 188 13.17 5.30 -10.73
N GLU A 189 12.55 4.13 -10.62
CA GLU A 189 12.87 3.14 -9.59
C GLU A 189 13.86 2.06 -10.07
N GLY A 190 14.49 2.27 -11.24
CA GLY A 190 15.52 1.37 -11.74
C GLY A 190 15.02 0.12 -12.47
N MET A 191 13.72 -0.04 -12.64
CA MET A 191 13.14 -1.20 -13.34
C MET A 191 13.43 -1.21 -14.86
N ALA A 192 14.00 -0.15 -15.39
CA ALA A 192 14.48 -0.06 -16.76
C ALA A 192 15.99 -0.37 -16.88
N ASN A 193 16.63 -0.79 -15.79
CA ASN A 193 18.05 -1.11 -15.73
C ASN A 193 18.26 -2.38 -14.90
N VAL A 194 17.52 -3.43 -15.23
CA VAL A 194 17.63 -4.76 -14.61
C VAL A 194 18.58 -5.65 -15.41
N GLY A 195 18.81 -6.86 -14.94
CA GLY A 195 19.78 -7.79 -15.54
C GLY A 195 21.24 -7.50 -15.14
N ASP A 196 22.13 -8.43 -15.43
CA ASP A 196 23.55 -8.38 -15.03
C ASP A 196 24.28 -7.18 -15.61
N GLN A 197 23.92 -6.79 -16.83
CA GLN A 197 24.53 -5.65 -17.53
C GLN A 197 23.79 -4.33 -17.29
N ARG A 198 22.69 -4.34 -16.53
CA ARG A 198 21.82 -3.19 -16.25
C ARG A 198 21.27 -2.50 -17.51
N ASP A 199 21.05 -3.24 -18.57
CA ASP A 199 20.56 -2.77 -19.86
C ASP A 199 19.20 -3.38 -20.23
N GLU A 200 18.66 -4.22 -19.38
CA GLU A 200 17.35 -4.82 -19.56
C GLU A 200 16.25 -3.95 -18.95
N VAL A 201 15.06 -4.05 -19.52
CA VAL A 201 13.85 -3.41 -19.02
C VAL A 201 12.93 -4.48 -18.47
N LEU A 202 12.46 -4.31 -17.26
CA LEU A 202 11.48 -5.23 -16.67
C LEU A 202 10.27 -5.32 -17.60
N SER A 203 10.05 -6.52 -18.12
CA SER A 203 8.91 -6.87 -18.95
C SER A 203 8.42 -8.25 -18.56
N VAL A 204 7.14 -8.36 -18.21
CA VAL A 204 6.52 -9.60 -17.75
C VAL A 204 5.38 -9.98 -18.70
N ASP A 205 5.34 -11.24 -19.11
CA ASP A 205 4.31 -11.75 -20.01
C ASP A 205 2.92 -11.67 -19.36
N LYS A 206 2.14 -10.68 -19.77
CA LYS A 206 0.77 -10.45 -19.32
C LYS A 206 -0.17 -11.61 -19.64
N THR A 207 0.07 -12.30 -20.77
CA THR A 207 -0.78 -13.41 -21.18
C THR A 207 -0.55 -14.61 -20.27
N LEU A 208 0.71 -14.93 -20.01
CA LEU A 208 1.08 -16.00 -19.09
C LEU A 208 0.60 -15.70 -17.66
N PHE A 209 0.81 -14.48 -17.20
CA PHE A 209 0.32 -14.04 -15.89
C PHE A 209 -1.20 -14.17 -15.76
N SER A 210 -1.95 -13.65 -16.75
CA SER A 210 -3.42 -13.69 -16.73
C SER A 210 -3.95 -15.12 -16.75
N ALA A 211 -3.37 -15.98 -17.59
CA ALA A 211 -3.77 -17.38 -17.68
C ALA A 211 -3.53 -18.12 -16.36
N GLU A 212 -2.36 -17.94 -15.75
CA GLU A 212 -2.04 -18.58 -14.48
C GLU A 212 -2.90 -18.02 -13.33
N LEU A 213 -3.09 -16.70 -13.25
CA LEU A 213 -3.94 -16.09 -12.25
C LEU A 213 -5.38 -16.61 -12.35
N GLN A 214 -5.93 -16.68 -13.57
CA GLN A 214 -7.28 -17.21 -13.77
C GLN A 214 -7.38 -18.69 -13.38
N ARG A 215 -6.36 -19.50 -13.72
CA ARG A 215 -6.28 -20.91 -13.32
C ARG A 215 -6.30 -21.04 -11.77
N LEU A 216 -5.51 -20.24 -11.07
CA LEU A 216 -5.46 -20.24 -9.62
C LEU A 216 -6.78 -19.76 -9.00
N MET A 217 -7.38 -18.71 -9.54
CA MET A 217 -8.68 -18.21 -9.10
C MET A 217 -9.77 -19.28 -9.19
N ASN A 218 -9.78 -20.10 -10.25
CA ASN A 218 -10.78 -21.14 -10.47
C ASN A 218 -10.74 -22.26 -9.43
N CYS A 219 -9.70 -22.30 -8.58
CA CYS A 219 -9.65 -23.21 -7.43
C CYS A 219 -10.53 -22.75 -6.25
N TYR A 220 -11.07 -21.54 -6.29
CA TYR A 220 -11.83 -20.92 -5.20
C TYR A 220 -13.29 -20.66 -5.57
N ASP A 221 -14.19 -20.80 -4.59
CA ASP A 221 -15.59 -20.38 -4.73
C ASP A 221 -15.76 -18.88 -4.52
N GLN A 222 -14.89 -18.30 -3.71
CA GLN A 222 -14.89 -16.87 -3.45
C GLN A 222 -13.48 -16.39 -3.13
N LEU A 223 -13.21 -15.15 -3.46
CA LEU A 223 -11.96 -14.47 -3.19
C LEU A 223 -12.21 -13.20 -2.38
N ASP A 224 -11.36 -12.95 -1.43
CA ASP A 224 -11.17 -11.64 -0.82
C ASP A 224 -9.86 -11.00 -1.34
N ALA A 225 -9.61 -9.77 -0.91
CA ALA A 225 -8.44 -9.02 -1.36
C ALA A 225 -7.12 -9.71 -0.97
N PHE A 226 -7.06 -10.39 0.18
CA PHE A 226 -5.83 -11.03 0.64
C PHE A 226 -5.55 -12.36 -0.07
N ILE A 227 -6.57 -13.17 -0.27
CA ILE A 227 -6.42 -14.39 -1.08
C ILE A 227 -5.97 -14.01 -2.48
N PHE A 228 -6.63 -13.04 -3.11
CA PHE A 228 -6.26 -12.57 -4.45
C PHE A 228 -4.83 -12.02 -4.49
N PHE A 229 -4.40 -11.29 -3.45
CA PHE A 229 -3.01 -10.82 -3.31
C PHE A 229 -2.00 -11.98 -3.33
N LYS A 230 -2.27 -13.07 -2.61
CA LYS A 230 -1.42 -14.27 -2.64
C LYS A 230 -1.37 -14.91 -4.03
N LEU A 231 -2.50 -14.97 -4.73
CA LEU A 231 -2.57 -15.51 -6.09
C LEU A 231 -1.80 -14.64 -7.09
N ILE A 232 -1.81 -13.33 -6.93
CA ILE A 232 -1.00 -12.41 -7.75
C ILE A 232 0.49 -12.75 -7.63
N HIS A 233 1.01 -12.91 -6.41
CA HIS A 233 2.39 -13.29 -6.18
C HIS A 233 2.73 -14.60 -6.92
N ARG A 234 1.91 -15.62 -6.76
CA ARG A 234 2.14 -16.91 -7.40
C ARG A 234 2.06 -16.86 -8.92
N ALA A 235 1.11 -16.12 -9.48
CA ALA A 235 0.99 -15.94 -10.91
C ALA A 235 2.17 -15.13 -11.50
N TYR A 236 2.67 -14.17 -10.74
CA TYR A 236 3.81 -13.36 -11.13
C TYR A 236 5.10 -14.18 -11.14
N ASP A 237 5.38 -14.96 -10.09
CA ASP A 237 6.51 -15.88 -10.04
C ASP A 237 6.50 -16.80 -11.26
N LYS A 238 5.32 -17.34 -11.62
CA LYS A 238 5.18 -18.16 -12.81
C LYS A 238 5.44 -17.41 -14.12
N ALA A 239 5.00 -16.15 -14.21
CA ALA A 239 5.16 -15.34 -15.43
C ALA A 239 6.62 -14.91 -15.65
N ILE A 240 7.43 -14.82 -14.62
CA ILE A 240 8.89 -14.60 -14.72
C ILE A 240 9.69 -15.90 -14.78
N ASN A 241 9.02 -17.05 -14.98
CA ASN A 241 9.62 -18.38 -15.00
C ASN A 241 10.32 -18.81 -13.70
N ASP A 242 9.99 -18.21 -12.58
CA ASP A 242 10.44 -18.67 -11.28
C ASP A 242 9.60 -19.88 -10.84
N THR A 243 10.24 -21.02 -10.77
CA THR A 243 9.63 -22.31 -10.39
C THR A 243 9.91 -22.68 -8.94
N THR A 244 10.61 -21.84 -8.19
CA THR A 244 10.95 -22.10 -6.80
C THR A 244 9.71 -22.05 -5.92
N GLN A 245 9.76 -22.82 -4.83
CA GLN A 245 8.67 -22.81 -3.87
C GLN A 245 8.87 -21.67 -2.87
N LYS A 246 8.10 -20.61 -3.07
CA LYS A 246 8.13 -19.47 -2.15
C LYS A 246 7.31 -19.76 -0.88
N ASN A 247 7.88 -19.47 0.27
CA ASN A 247 7.27 -19.67 1.60
C ASN A 247 6.84 -18.37 2.27
N LEU A 248 7.33 -17.24 1.75
CA LEU A 248 7.16 -15.92 2.33
C LEU A 248 6.81 -14.89 1.26
N ILE A 249 5.84 -14.04 1.56
CA ILE A 249 5.62 -12.78 0.83
C ILE A 249 6.36 -11.66 1.56
N PHE A 250 7.21 -10.95 0.85
CA PHE A 250 7.80 -9.70 1.33
C PHE A 250 7.07 -8.52 0.70
N TYR A 251 6.26 -7.83 1.51
CA TYR A 251 5.40 -6.74 1.06
C TYR A 251 5.94 -5.39 1.52
N HIS A 252 6.41 -4.61 0.56
CA HIS A 252 6.93 -3.27 0.82
C HIS A 252 5.79 -2.25 0.84
N ILE A 253 5.42 -1.79 2.03
CA ILE A 253 4.38 -0.78 2.24
C ILE A 253 5.01 0.61 2.13
N HIS A 254 4.84 1.26 0.97
CA HIS A 254 5.41 2.58 0.70
C HIS A 254 4.39 3.70 0.92
N ASN A 255 4.43 4.33 2.09
CA ASN A 255 3.56 5.46 2.45
C ASN A 255 2.06 5.24 2.13
N PRO A 256 1.45 4.14 2.58
CA PRO A 256 0.07 3.86 2.28
C PRO A 256 -0.85 4.86 2.97
N ASP A 257 -2.07 5.00 2.45
CA ASP A 257 -3.14 5.61 3.21
C ASP A 257 -3.44 4.80 4.48
N THR A 258 -3.84 5.47 5.55
CA THR A 258 -4.17 4.80 6.81
C THR A 258 -5.22 3.71 6.63
N HIS A 259 -6.19 3.93 5.75
CA HIS A 259 -7.23 2.94 5.45
C HIS A 259 -6.64 1.67 4.82
N ALA A 260 -5.78 1.80 3.81
CA ALA A 260 -5.10 0.65 3.20
C ALA A 260 -4.24 -0.11 4.22
N GLN A 261 -3.51 0.61 5.07
CA GLN A 261 -2.69 0.01 6.13
C GLN A 261 -3.53 -0.76 7.14
N LEU A 262 -4.63 -0.19 7.63
CA LEU A 262 -5.51 -0.85 8.60
C LEU A 262 -6.23 -2.06 8.00
N ASN A 263 -6.64 -2.00 6.74
CA ASN A 263 -7.21 -3.14 6.04
C ASN A 263 -6.17 -4.27 5.84
N PHE A 264 -4.92 -3.92 5.55
CA PHE A 264 -3.85 -4.91 5.50
C PHE A 264 -3.67 -5.59 6.87
N VAL A 265 -3.52 -4.82 7.96
CA VAL A 265 -3.40 -5.37 9.33
C VAL A 265 -4.54 -6.31 9.66
N ARG A 266 -5.77 -5.92 9.31
CA ARG A 266 -6.95 -6.74 9.56
C ARG A 266 -6.96 -8.05 8.74
N SER A 267 -6.52 -7.98 7.49
CA SER A 267 -6.47 -9.14 6.59
C SER A 267 -5.31 -10.08 6.92
N THR A 268 -4.28 -9.57 7.59
CA THR A 268 -3.04 -10.29 7.90
C THR A 268 -2.62 -10.14 9.35
N PRO A 269 -3.44 -10.56 10.32
CA PRO A 269 -3.16 -10.32 11.74
C PRO A 269 -1.86 -10.98 12.23
N ASN A 270 -1.37 -12.00 11.50
CA ASN A 270 -0.16 -12.74 11.82
C ASN A 270 1.05 -12.28 10.98
N ALA A 271 0.96 -11.17 10.24
CA ALA A 271 2.09 -10.66 9.49
C ALA A 271 3.22 -10.23 10.42
N ASN A 272 4.44 -10.58 10.05
CA ASN A 272 5.62 -10.05 10.70
C ASN A 272 5.94 -8.65 10.16
N TRP A 273 6.39 -7.76 11.03
CA TRP A 273 6.66 -6.38 10.67
C TRP A 273 8.15 -6.08 10.77
N VAL A 274 8.68 -5.50 9.71
CA VAL A 274 10.03 -4.93 9.68
C VAL A 274 9.88 -3.42 9.47
N MET A 275 10.44 -2.63 10.38
CA MET A 275 10.46 -1.18 10.26
C MET A 275 11.87 -0.71 9.98
N MET A 276 12.08 -0.04 8.86
CA MET A 276 13.33 0.62 8.56
C MET A 276 13.27 2.08 8.98
N VAL A 277 14.19 2.45 9.84
CA VAL A 277 14.40 3.82 10.29
C VAL A 277 15.81 4.27 9.92
N ARG A 278 15.94 5.52 9.55
CA ARG A 278 17.22 6.19 9.33
C ARG A 278 17.24 7.44 10.20
N GLU A 279 18.43 7.89 10.53
CA GLU A 279 18.60 9.15 11.24
C GLU A 279 17.87 10.28 10.47
N PRO A 280 16.99 11.05 11.11
CA PRO A 280 16.10 12.00 10.43
C PRO A 280 16.84 13.05 9.60
N VAL A 281 17.97 13.60 10.10
CA VAL A 281 18.77 14.60 9.37
C VAL A 281 19.31 14.01 8.08
N GLN A 282 19.88 12.80 8.13
CA GLN A 282 20.37 12.11 6.94
C GLN A 282 19.26 11.79 5.93
N SER A 283 18.06 11.49 6.39
CA SER A 283 16.90 11.29 5.52
C SER A 283 16.50 12.59 4.83
N CYS A 284 16.48 13.69 5.57
CA CYS A 284 16.24 15.03 5.04
C CYS A 284 17.31 15.44 4.03
N GLU A 285 18.59 15.28 4.35
CA GLU A 285 19.70 15.56 3.42
C GLU A 285 19.55 14.78 2.12
N SER A 286 19.26 13.49 2.20
CA SER A 286 19.03 12.64 1.02
C SER A 286 17.82 13.09 0.18
N TRP A 287 16.82 13.67 0.82
CA TRP A 287 15.64 14.17 0.12
C TRP A 287 15.87 15.53 -0.55
N LEU A 288 16.61 16.38 0.13
CA LEU A 288 16.88 17.73 -0.32
C LEU A 288 18.06 17.80 -1.29
N GLY A 289 19.01 16.86 -1.21
CA GLY A 289 20.26 16.90 -1.94
C GLY A 289 20.07 17.17 -3.43
N LYS A 290 19.17 16.45 -4.08
CA LYS A 290 18.88 16.65 -5.50
C LYS A 290 18.28 18.04 -5.83
N ALA A 291 17.46 18.58 -4.93
CA ALA A 291 16.88 19.90 -5.11
C ALA A 291 17.92 21.01 -4.89
N PHE A 292 18.87 20.80 -3.97
CA PHE A 292 20.03 21.69 -3.80
C PHE A 292 20.97 21.67 -5.02
N GLU A 293 21.27 20.49 -5.55
CA GLU A 293 22.08 20.36 -6.78
C GLU A 293 21.45 21.10 -7.97
N GLN A 294 20.14 21.16 -8.02
CA GLN A 294 19.39 21.83 -9.07
C GLN A 294 19.09 23.31 -8.77
N ASN A 295 19.54 23.84 -7.63
CA ASN A 295 19.20 25.18 -7.13
C ASN A 295 17.70 25.48 -7.08
N ASN A 296 16.89 24.42 -6.83
CA ASN A 296 15.44 24.52 -6.79
C ASN A 296 14.93 24.84 -5.38
N TYR A 297 15.07 26.09 -4.97
CA TYR A 297 14.71 26.55 -3.62
C TYR A 297 13.22 26.44 -3.33
N THR A 298 12.35 26.54 -4.34
CA THR A 298 10.91 26.35 -4.17
C THR A 298 10.60 24.90 -3.82
N GLU A 299 11.24 23.94 -4.48
CA GLU A 299 11.09 22.53 -4.17
C GLU A 299 11.66 22.20 -2.78
N ILE A 300 12.78 22.79 -2.40
CA ILE A 300 13.36 22.66 -1.07
C ILE A 300 12.37 23.14 -0.01
N SER A 301 11.80 24.31 -0.17
CA SER A 301 10.80 24.87 0.75
C SER A 301 9.57 23.98 0.87
N ASN A 302 9.05 23.51 -0.25
CA ASN A 302 7.89 22.60 -0.26
C ASN A 302 8.20 21.28 0.44
N LYS A 303 9.36 20.67 0.16
CA LYS A 303 9.77 19.41 0.79
C LYS A 303 10.00 19.55 2.30
N ILE A 304 10.59 20.66 2.74
CA ILE A 304 10.73 20.95 4.18
C ILE A 304 9.34 21.08 4.82
N SER A 305 8.44 21.80 4.18
CA SER A 305 7.07 21.94 4.64
C SER A 305 6.36 20.59 4.73
N ASP A 306 6.49 19.75 3.70
CA ASP A 306 5.88 18.41 3.66
C ASP A 306 6.46 17.43 4.72
N MET A 307 7.70 17.69 5.19
CA MET A 307 8.34 16.90 6.25
C MET A 307 7.94 17.36 7.66
N LEU A 308 7.66 18.65 7.83
CA LEU A 308 7.37 19.24 9.14
C LEU A 308 5.87 19.27 9.46
N PHE A 309 5.03 19.18 8.45
CA PHE A 309 3.57 19.27 8.53
C PHE A 309 2.87 18.17 7.70
#